data_f7eeee4c2edbd684bed4b8ab4860861b
#
_entry.id   f7eeee4c2edbd684bed4b8ab4860861b
#
_cell.length_a   1.000
_cell.length_b   1.000
_cell.length_c   1.000
_cell.angle_alpha   90.00
_cell.angle_beta   90.00
_cell.angle_gamma   90.00
#
_symmetry.space_group_name_H-M   'P 1'
#
loop_
_entity.id
_entity.type
_entity.pdbx_description
1 polymer ?
#
loop_
_entity_poly.entity_id
_entity_poly.type
_entity_poly.pdbx_seq_one_letter_code
_entity_poly.pdbx_strand_id
1 'polypeptide(L)'
;MKQQIISQVMQQMLPHLDNAQMQQLKKTLENVLFGYEVTVQMEKKDTDDNLKLIDTFVSAKRIEGCSEKTLKYYRTTIETMVSSIDKGIRHIQTEDLRSYLTDYQSKNQSSRVTIDNIRRILSSFFRGWKTRIIF
;
A
#
# COMPACT_ATOMS: atom_id res chain seq x y z
N MET A 1 -3.18 -2.88 -15.94
CA MET A 1 -4.00 -1.73 -15.55
C MET A 1 -4.75 -1.11 -16.69
N LYS A 2 -4.07 -0.69 -17.77
CA LYS A 2 -4.75 -0.09 -18.94
C LYS A 2 -5.77 -1.04 -19.56
N GLN A 3 -5.46 -2.32 -19.69
CA GLN A 3 -6.37 -3.33 -20.23
C GLN A 3 -7.62 -3.53 -19.37
N GLN A 4 -7.49 -3.41 -18.06
CA GLN A 4 -8.63 -3.50 -17.15
C GLN A 4 -9.59 -2.33 -17.35
N ILE A 5 -9.07 -1.12 -17.52
CA ILE A 5 -9.89 0.07 -17.80
C ILE A 5 -10.61 -0.09 -19.13
N ILE A 6 -9.90 -0.50 -20.17
CA ILE A 6 -10.47 -0.73 -21.51
C ILE A 6 -11.59 -1.78 -21.43
N SER A 7 -11.34 -2.89 -20.74
CA SER A 7 -12.35 -3.96 -20.59
C SER A 7 -13.60 -3.48 -19.86
N GLN A 8 -13.46 -2.69 -18.80
CA GLN A 8 -14.59 -2.15 -18.06
C GLN A 8 -15.41 -1.18 -18.90
N VAL A 9 -14.77 -0.29 -19.66
CA VAL A 9 -15.47 0.65 -20.54
C VAL A 9 -16.21 -0.11 -21.64
N MET A 10 -15.56 -1.10 -22.25
CA MET A 10 -16.17 -1.94 -23.27
C MET A 10 -17.40 -2.68 -22.75
N GLN A 11 -17.31 -3.24 -21.54
CA GLN A 11 -18.39 -3.99 -20.91
C GLN A 11 -19.61 -3.11 -20.63
N GLN A 12 -19.39 -1.87 -20.17
CA GLN A 12 -20.46 -0.91 -19.90
C GLN A 12 -21.10 -0.38 -21.17
N MET A 13 -20.37 -0.30 -22.26
CA MET A 13 -20.87 0.21 -23.54
C MET A 13 -21.48 -0.86 -24.44
N LEU A 14 -21.27 -2.13 -24.11
CA LEU A 14 -21.75 -3.26 -24.92
C LEU A 14 -23.24 -3.19 -25.30
N PRO A 15 -24.19 -2.85 -24.39
CA PRO A 15 -25.60 -2.75 -24.74
C PRO A 15 -25.97 -1.52 -25.58
N HIS A 16 -25.07 -0.58 -25.78
CA HIS A 16 -25.33 0.69 -26.45
C HIS A 16 -24.68 0.82 -27.82
N LEU A 17 -23.70 -0.02 -28.15
CA LEU A 17 -22.93 0.06 -29.38
C LEU A 17 -22.97 -1.25 -30.18
N ASP A 18 -22.89 -1.13 -31.51
CA ASP A 18 -22.70 -2.30 -32.37
C ASP A 18 -21.22 -2.74 -32.42
N ASN A 19 -20.94 -3.86 -33.12
CA ASN A 19 -19.58 -4.42 -33.17
C ASN A 19 -18.57 -3.47 -33.80
N ALA A 20 -18.93 -2.74 -34.84
CA ALA A 20 -18.02 -1.79 -35.51
C ALA A 20 -17.72 -0.62 -34.61
N GLN A 21 -18.70 -0.10 -33.88
CA GLN A 21 -18.53 0.97 -32.90
C GLN A 21 -17.68 0.52 -31.71
N MET A 22 -17.89 -0.72 -31.24
CA MET A 22 -17.10 -1.31 -30.16
C MET A 22 -15.63 -1.43 -30.53
N GLN A 23 -15.32 -1.87 -31.75
CA GLN A 23 -13.94 -1.95 -32.22
C GLN A 23 -13.30 -0.56 -32.32
N GLN A 24 -14.03 0.42 -32.81
CA GLN A 24 -13.55 1.79 -32.88
C GLN A 24 -13.28 2.36 -31.50
N LEU A 25 -14.16 2.10 -30.54
CA LEU A 25 -13.99 2.52 -29.14
C LEU A 25 -12.73 1.89 -28.53
N LYS A 26 -12.53 0.60 -28.71
CA LYS A 26 -11.36 -0.11 -28.20
C LYS A 26 -10.06 0.48 -28.76
N LYS A 27 -10.02 0.68 -30.07
CA LYS A 27 -8.87 1.26 -30.76
C LYS A 27 -8.55 2.66 -30.25
N THR A 28 -9.59 3.48 -30.08
CA THR A 28 -9.43 4.84 -29.56
C THR A 28 -8.89 4.84 -28.12
N LEU A 29 -9.43 3.97 -27.25
CA LEU A 29 -8.97 3.85 -25.88
C LEU A 29 -7.50 3.40 -25.81
N GLU A 30 -7.11 2.42 -26.61
CA GLU A 30 -5.72 1.96 -26.68
C GLU A 30 -4.77 3.10 -27.10
N ASN A 31 -5.16 3.86 -28.12
CA ASN A 31 -4.37 4.98 -28.62
C ASN A 31 -4.24 6.12 -27.61
N VAL A 32 -5.35 6.49 -26.96
CA VAL A 32 -5.37 7.57 -25.97
C VAL A 32 -4.57 7.21 -24.73
N LEU A 33 -4.70 5.99 -24.24
CA LEU A 33 -4.02 5.54 -23.03
C LEU A 33 -2.54 5.18 -23.26
N PHE A 34 -2.11 5.08 -24.51
CA PHE A 34 -0.74 4.68 -24.84
C PHE A 34 0.32 5.60 -24.21
N GLY A 35 0.05 6.90 -24.20
CA GLY A 35 0.99 7.91 -23.66
C GLY A 35 0.88 8.14 -22.16
N TYR A 36 0.03 7.41 -21.45
CA TYR A 36 -0.24 7.62 -20.02
C TYR A 36 0.16 6.41 -19.21
N GLU A 37 0.68 6.68 -18.02
CA GLU A 37 0.86 5.65 -17.00
C GLU A 37 -0.37 5.64 -16.11
N VAL A 38 -1.01 4.48 -15.99
CA VAL A 38 -2.22 4.33 -15.18
C VAL A 38 -1.89 3.54 -13.93
N THR A 39 -2.17 4.16 -12.76
CA THR A 39 -1.99 3.54 -11.45
C THR A 39 -3.30 3.58 -10.69
N VAL A 40 -3.49 2.61 -9.78
CA VAL A 40 -4.65 2.63 -8.88
C VAL A 40 -4.41 3.70 -7.82
N GLN A 41 -5.32 4.66 -7.76
CA GLN A 41 -5.28 5.67 -6.72
C GLN A 41 -5.79 5.07 -5.40
N MET A 42 -5.04 5.29 -4.32
CA MET A 42 -5.49 4.89 -2.99
C MET A 42 -6.73 5.70 -2.62
N GLU A 43 -7.76 5.02 -2.14
CA GLU A 43 -8.97 5.68 -1.70
C GLU A 43 -8.68 6.55 -0.47
N LYS A 44 -9.34 7.71 -0.38
CA LYS A 44 -9.20 8.63 0.76
C LYS A 44 -9.53 7.93 2.08
N LYS A 45 -10.48 7.02 2.07
CA LYS A 45 -10.85 6.21 3.22
C LYS A 45 -9.69 5.38 3.75
N ASP A 46 -8.88 4.78 2.87
CA ASP A 46 -7.71 4.00 3.26
C ASP A 46 -6.65 4.88 3.91
N THR A 47 -6.44 6.08 3.40
CA THR A 47 -5.50 7.04 3.98
C THR A 47 -5.90 7.46 5.39
N ASP A 48 -7.18 7.79 5.60
CA ASP A 48 -7.72 8.15 6.92
C ASP A 48 -7.63 6.97 7.89
N ASP A 49 -7.92 5.76 7.44
CA ASP A 49 -7.82 4.54 8.22
C ASP A 49 -6.37 4.25 8.62
N ASN A 50 -5.41 4.45 7.72
CA ASN A 50 -3.99 4.31 8.00
C ASN A 50 -3.54 5.25 9.12
N LEU A 51 -3.94 6.52 9.07
CA LEU A 51 -3.61 7.51 10.10
C LEU A 51 -4.19 7.12 11.45
N LYS A 52 -5.43 6.65 11.49
CA LYS A 52 -6.08 6.19 12.71
C LYS A 52 -5.34 5.01 13.34
N LEU A 53 -4.94 4.03 12.55
CA LEU A 53 -4.22 2.86 13.04
C LEU A 53 -2.86 3.23 13.60
N ILE A 54 -2.13 4.12 12.94
CA ILE A 54 -0.83 4.60 13.41
C ILE A 54 -0.98 5.38 14.70
N ASP A 55 -1.95 6.30 14.78
CA ASP A 55 -2.19 7.12 15.97
C ASP A 55 -2.59 6.24 17.17
N THR A 56 -3.42 5.24 16.95
CA THR A 56 -3.82 4.28 18.00
C THR A 56 -2.61 3.54 18.55
N PHE A 57 -1.73 3.06 17.68
CA PHE A 57 -0.51 2.36 18.09
C PHE A 57 0.43 3.27 18.88
N VAL A 58 0.68 4.48 18.40
CA VAL A 58 1.54 5.45 19.08
C VAL A 58 0.98 5.83 20.45
N SER A 59 -0.33 6.05 20.54
CA SER A 59 -1.01 6.37 21.81
C SER A 59 -0.88 5.22 22.82
N ALA A 60 -1.05 3.98 22.37
CA ALA A 60 -0.86 2.80 23.23
C ALA A 60 0.56 2.71 23.77
N LYS A 61 1.55 2.95 22.93
CA LYS A 61 2.97 2.94 23.33
C LYS A 61 3.31 4.08 24.29
N ARG A 62 2.66 5.23 24.13
CA ARG A 62 2.83 6.35 25.08
C ARG A 62 2.31 5.98 26.46
N ILE A 63 1.17 5.31 26.53
CA ILE A 63 0.60 4.81 27.81
C ILE A 63 1.54 3.79 28.46
N GLU A 64 2.21 2.97 27.68
CA GLU A 64 3.21 2.00 28.15
C GLU A 64 4.50 2.66 28.69
N GLY A 65 4.65 3.96 28.53
CA GLY A 65 5.79 4.70 29.07
C GLY A 65 6.92 4.94 28.10
N CYS A 66 6.72 4.72 26.79
CA CYS A 66 7.75 5.01 25.80
C CYS A 66 8.05 6.51 25.72
N SER A 67 9.33 6.87 25.53
CA SER A 67 9.75 8.25 25.38
C SER A 67 9.24 8.84 24.04
N GLU A 68 9.13 10.17 23.96
CA GLU A 68 8.75 10.85 22.73
C GLU A 68 9.71 10.54 21.57
N LYS A 69 11.00 10.41 21.85
CA LYS A 69 12.00 10.03 20.86
C LYS A 69 11.72 8.64 20.28
N THR A 70 11.38 7.67 21.13
CA THR A 70 11.01 6.30 20.72
C THR A 70 9.73 6.30 19.91
N LEU A 71 8.72 7.06 20.34
CA LEU A 71 7.44 7.17 19.64
C LEU A 71 7.61 7.76 18.25
N LYS A 72 8.45 8.78 18.11
CA LYS A 72 8.77 9.37 16.80
C LYS A 72 9.45 8.36 15.88
N TYR A 73 10.37 7.56 16.42
CA TYR A 73 11.03 6.50 15.66
C TYR A 73 10.03 5.45 15.18
N TYR A 74 9.11 5.01 16.04
CA TYR A 74 8.07 4.06 15.68
C TYR A 74 7.17 4.60 14.58
N ARG A 75 6.70 5.84 14.73
CA ARG A 75 5.84 6.49 13.74
C ARG A 75 6.53 6.61 12.39
N THR A 76 7.75 7.09 12.36
CA THR A 76 8.53 7.26 11.13
C THR A 76 8.75 5.92 10.43
N THR A 77 9.06 4.87 11.19
CA THR A 77 9.26 3.52 10.64
C THR A 77 8.00 2.99 9.97
N ILE A 78 6.85 3.16 10.62
CA ILE A 78 5.56 2.68 10.07
C ILE A 78 5.16 3.51 8.85
N GLU A 79 5.28 4.83 8.91
CA GLU A 79 4.93 5.72 7.80
C GLU A 79 5.80 5.46 6.56
N THR A 80 7.09 5.20 6.75
CA THR A 80 8.00 4.86 5.66
C THR A 80 7.56 3.55 4.97
N MET A 81 7.21 2.56 5.76
CA MET A 81 6.70 1.29 5.23
C MET A 81 5.40 1.49 4.43
N VAL A 82 4.43 2.21 4.98
CA VAL A 82 3.15 2.47 4.32
C VAL A 82 3.36 3.18 2.98
N SER A 83 4.24 4.19 2.95
CA SER A 83 4.55 4.94 1.73
C SER A 83 5.20 4.07 0.66
N SER A 84 6.03 3.12 1.06
CA SER A 84 6.75 2.24 0.12
C SER A 84 5.87 1.14 -0.46
N ILE A 85 4.97 0.57 0.34
CA ILE A 85 4.12 -0.55 -0.11
C ILE A 85 2.94 -0.05 -0.95
N ASP A 86 2.49 1.18 -0.74
CA ASP A 86 1.39 1.81 -1.50
C ASP A 86 0.09 1.00 -1.47
N LYS A 87 -0.20 0.40 -0.33
CA LYS A 87 -1.46 -0.28 -0.03
C LYS A 87 -2.04 0.25 1.27
N GLY A 88 -3.36 0.21 1.42
CA GLY A 88 -3.99 0.43 2.72
C GLY A 88 -3.44 -0.57 3.73
N ILE A 89 -3.21 -0.13 4.96
CA ILE A 89 -2.59 -0.96 6.01
C ILE A 89 -3.37 -2.27 6.20
N ARG A 90 -4.70 -2.23 6.12
CA ARG A 90 -5.54 -3.42 6.28
C ARG A 90 -5.36 -4.45 5.17
N HIS A 91 -4.84 -4.04 4.02
CA HIS A 91 -4.63 -4.89 2.85
C HIS A 91 -3.21 -5.44 2.74
N ILE A 92 -2.31 -5.00 3.62
CA ILE A 92 -0.92 -5.46 3.63
C ILE A 92 -0.86 -6.90 4.16
N GLN A 93 -0.13 -7.74 3.43
CA GLN A 93 0.09 -9.15 3.77
C GLN A 93 1.54 -9.37 4.19
N THR A 94 1.80 -10.54 4.80
CA THR A 94 3.15 -10.93 5.23
C THR A 94 4.18 -10.84 4.09
N GLU A 95 3.80 -11.27 2.89
CA GLU A 95 4.69 -11.23 1.72
C GLU A 95 5.07 -9.81 1.32
N ASP A 96 4.13 -8.85 1.44
CA ASP A 96 4.41 -7.44 1.18
C ASP A 96 5.48 -6.91 2.14
N LEU A 97 5.40 -7.28 3.41
CA LEU A 97 6.35 -6.86 4.44
C LEU A 97 7.72 -7.51 4.24
N ARG A 98 7.76 -8.78 3.87
CA ARG A 98 9.02 -9.47 3.57
C ARG A 98 9.73 -8.83 2.39
N SER A 99 9.01 -8.55 1.32
CA SER A 99 9.54 -7.85 0.14
C SER A 99 10.03 -6.46 0.51
N TYR A 100 9.28 -5.73 1.32
CA TYR A 100 9.67 -4.41 1.80
C TYR A 100 10.99 -4.45 2.56
N LEU A 101 11.15 -5.38 3.50
CA LEU A 101 12.37 -5.50 4.30
C LEU A 101 13.58 -5.88 3.44
N THR A 102 13.39 -6.79 2.49
CA THR A 102 14.45 -7.20 1.56
C THR A 102 14.91 -6.01 0.70
N ASP A 103 13.96 -5.27 0.14
CA ASP A 103 14.25 -4.09 -0.68
C ASP A 103 14.92 -2.98 0.14
N TYR A 104 14.43 -2.75 1.35
CA TYR A 104 15.00 -1.76 2.26
C TYR A 104 16.47 -2.07 2.57
N GLN A 105 16.77 -3.33 2.88
CA GLN A 105 18.13 -3.76 3.17
C GLN A 105 19.05 -3.55 1.96
N SER A 106 18.59 -3.89 0.75
CA SER A 106 19.37 -3.73 -0.47
C SER A 106 19.63 -2.26 -0.80
N LYS A 107 18.59 -1.41 -0.74
CA LYS A 107 18.68 0.01 -1.11
C LYS A 107 19.49 0.84 -0.14
N ASN A 108 19.37 0.56 1.16
CA ASN A 108 20.02 1.35 2.20
C ASN A 108 21.28 0.70 2.75
N GLN A 109 21.66 -0.48 2.23
CA GLN A 109 22.78 -1.26 2.72
C GLN A 109 22.76 -1.39 4.25
N SER A 110 21.55 -1.62 4.78
CA SER A 110 21.31 -1.65 6.22
C SER A 110 21.88 -2.90 6.85
N SER A 111 22.35 -2.77 8.10
CA SER A 111 22.78 -3.92 8.88
C SER A 111 21.61 -4.82 9.24
N ARG A 112 21.92 -6.08 9.57
CA ARG A 112 20.92 -7.03 10.07
C ARG A 112 20.23 -6.52 11.34
N VAL A 113 20.93 -5.81 12.20
CA VAL A 113 20.37 -5.22 13.43
C VAL A 113 19.30 -4.18 13.09
N THR A 114 19.55 -3.31 12.11
CA THR A 114 18.57 -2.32 11.65
C THR A 114 17.32 -2.99 11.11
N ILE A 115 17.47 -4.01 10.27
CA ILE A 115 16.34 -4.77 9.71
C ILE A 115 15.56 -5.47 10.81
N ASP A 116 16.22 -6.07 11.78
CA ASP A 116 15.54 -6.71 12.92
C ASP A 116 14.75 -5.71 13.76
N ASN A 117 15.27 -4.52 13.97
CA ASN A 117 14.57 -3.45 14.69
C ASN A 117 13.30 -3.02 13.95
N ILE A 118 13.40 -2.79 12.64
CA ILE A 118 12.26 -2.44 11.81
C ILE A 118 11.21 -3.57 11.86
N ARG A 119 11.65 -4.80 11.69
CA ARG A 119 10.78 -5.98 11.75
C ARG A 119 10.01 -6.07 13.06
N ARG A 120 10.69 -5.83 14.19
CA ARG A 120 10.06 -5.85 15.52
C ARG A 120 8.99 -4.78 15.67
N ILE A 121 9.26 -3.57 15.20
CA ILE A 121 8.31 -2.46 15.24
C ILE A 121 7.07 -2.80 14.40
N LEU A 122 7.26 -3.27 13.17
CA LEU A 122 6.16 -3.63 12.28
C LEU A 122 5.36 -4.82 12.84
N SER A 123 6.03 -5.82 13.39
CA SER A 123 5.37 -6.96 14.03
C SER A 123 4.49 -6.51 15.20
N SER A 124 5.01 -5.63 16.05
CA SER A 124 4.25 -5.07 17.19
C SER A 124 3.03 -4.27 16.72
N PHE A 125 3.20 -3.47 15.67
CA PHE A 125 2.13 -2.68 15.08
C PHE A 125 0.98 -3.56 14.56
N PHE A 126 1.30 -4.55 13.74
CA PHE A 126 0.28 -5.42 13.15
C PHE A 126 -0.35 -6.38 14.16
N ARG A 127 0.39 -6.80 15.17
CA ARG A 127 -0.13 -7.71 16.20
C ARG A 127 -1.29 -7.10 16.97
N GLY A 128 -1.33 -5.78 17.11
CA GLY A 128 -2.38 -5.10 17.85
C GLY A 128 -3.77 -5.23 17.24
N TRP A 129 -3.87 -5.54 15.94
CA TRP A 129 -5.16 -5.58 15.24
C TRP A 129 -5.24 -6.59 14.09
N LYS A 130 -4.15 -7.22 13.71
CA LYS A 130 -4.11 -8.18 12.59
C LYS A 130 -3.33 -9.43 13.00
N THR A 131 -4.06 -10.51 13.27
CA THR A 131 -3.49 -11.74 13.80
C THR A 131 -2.80 -12.63 12.75
N ARG A 132 -3.00 -12.36 11.45
CA ARG A 132 -2.50 -13.21 10.36
C ARG A 132 -1.13 -12.83 9.81
N ILE A 133 -0.52 -11.79 10.33
CA ILE A 133 0.82 -11.38 9.92
C ILE A 133 1.84 -12.15 10.77
N ILE A 134 2.62 -12.99 10.12
CA ILE A 134 3.70 -13.77 10.76
C ILE A 134 4.99 -13.49 9.98
N PHE A 135 5.97 -12.97 10.67
CA PHE A 135 7.30 -12.74 10.10
C PHE A 135 8.19 -13.96 10.22
#